data_e4ed897e8b249019c0d9ffcbe8cf7c16
#
_entry.id   e4ed897e8b249019c0d9ffcbe8cf7c16
#
_cell.length_a   1.000
_cell.length_b   1.000
_cell.length_c   1.000
_cell.angle_alpha   90.00
_cell.angle_beta   90.00
_cell.angle_gamma   90.00
#
_symmetry.space_group_name_H-M   'P 1'
#
loop_
_entity.id
_entity.type
_entity.pdbx_description
1 polymer ?
#
loop_
_entity_poly.entity_id
_entity_poly.type
_entity_poly.pdbx_seq_one_letter_code
_entity_poly.pdbx_strand_id
1 'polypeptide(L)'
;NMVAAYAATQSSAQETIVDTARTLESRLPGPDITPAQLAARDWWQGPDIYLVIDDADLLSDIALSPLLELLPHARDIGLHLVIARKSGGIGRALFGQFFSAVRDLQPALLLFDADRDEGTIFGLKPCHQPPGRGQWSIRGENLGVAQAVYLEGEK
;
A
#
# COMPACT_ATOMS: atom_id res chain seq x y z
N ASN A 1 14.64 -13.31 12.95
CA ASN A 1 13.45 -13.54 12.12
C ASN A 1 12.94 -12.18 11.67
N MET A 2 12.90 -11.90 10.37
CA MET A 2 12.49 -10.58 9.87
C MET A 2 10.98 -10.44 9.72
N VAL A 3 10.21 -11.56 9.77
CA VAL A 3 8.75 -11.59 9.71
C VAL A 3 8.20 -11.62 11.12
N ALA A 4 7.51 -10.57 11.52
CA ALA A 4 6.89 -10.43 12.84
C ALA A 4 5.53 -11.15 12.91
N ALA A 5 4.72 -11.10 11.84
CA ALA A 5 3.44 -11.77 11.72
C ALA A 5 3.21 -12.22 10.27
N TYR A 6 2.44 -13.27 10.09
CA TYR A 6 1.99 -13.77 8.79
C TYR A 6 0.51 -14.18 8.89
N ALA A 7 -0.28 -13.72 7.95
CA ALA A 7 -1.72 -13.99 7.90
C ALA A 7 -2.09 -14.62 6.55
N ALA A 8 -2.75 -15.77 6.57
CA ALA A 8 -3.14 -16.52 5.38
C ALA A 8 -4.67 -16.61 5.19
N THR A 9 -5.47 -16.04 6.10
CA THR A 9 -6.93 -15.99 6.03
C THR A 9 -7.42 -14.56 6.20
N GLN A 10 -8.63 -14.26 5.73
CA GLN A 10 -9.23 -12.93 5.91
C GLN A 10 -9.32 -12.52 7.39
N SER A 11 -9.68 -13.45 8.27
CA SER A 11 -9.77 -13.17 9.72
C SER A 11 -8.40 -12.82 10.30
N SER A 12 -7.38 -13.66 10.05
CA SER A 12 -6.03 -13.39 10.55
C SER A 12 -5.41 -12.15 9.94
N ALA A 13 -5.73 -11.83 8.66
CA ALA A 13 -5.30 -10.60 8.03
C ALA A 13 -5.93 -9.37 8.71
N GLN A 14 -7.23 -9.41 8.98
CA GLN A 14 -7.91 -8.33 9.69
C GLN A 14 -7.35 -8.12 11.10
N GLU A 15 -7.12 -9.18 11.86
CA GLU A 15 -6.49 -9.12 13.19
C GLU A 15 -5.09 -8.50 13.11
N THR A 16 -4.27 -8.94 12.15
CA THR A 16 -2.91 -8.40 11.93
C THR A 16 -2.95 -6.92 11.56
N ILE A 17 -3.91 -6.49 10.73
CA ILE A 17 -4.08 -5.08 10.36
C ILE A 17 -4.47 -4.26 11.59
N VAL A 18 -5.41 -4.73 12.41
CA VAL A 18 -5.83 -4.04 13.63
C VAL A 18 -4.69 -3.91 14.63
N ASP A 19 -3.92 -4.97 14.86
CA ASP A 19 -2.79 -4.94 15.79
C ASP A 19 -1.65 -4.04 15.28
N THR A 20 -1.41 -4.05 13.96
CA THR A 20 -0.46 -3.14 13.31
C THR A 20 -0.92 -1.69 13.46
N ALA A 21 -2.20 -1.40 13.21
CA ALA A 21 -2.76 -0.06 13.36
C ALA A 21 -2.63 0.43 14.80
N ARG A 22 -2.98 -0.38 15.79
CA ARG A 22 -2.84 -0.04 17.22
C ARG A 22 -1.39 0.30 17.60
N THR A 23 -0.43 -0.46 17.08
CA THR A 23 1.00 -0.18 17.31
C THR A 23 1.40 1.16 16.69
N LEU A 24 0.94 1.46 15.48
CA LEU A 24 1.26 2.68 14.76
C LEU A 24 0.54 3.91 15.35
N GLU A 25 -0.69 3.75 15.84
CA GLU A 25 -1.43 4.80 16.56
C GLU A 25 -0.64 5.33 17.76
N SER A 26 0.05 4.44 18.47
CA SER A 26 0.91 4.84 19.60
C SER A 26 2.11 5.70 19.19
N ARG A 27 2.41 5.77 17.90
CA ARG A 27 3.48 6.57 17.31
C ARG A 27 2.99 7.89 16.71
N LEU A 28 1.68 8.14 16.69
CA LEU A 28 1.15 9.41 16.24
C LEU A 28 1.64 10.54 17.15
N PRO A 29 2.00 11.71 16.60
CA PRO A 29 2.47 12.82 17.43
C PRO A 29 1.35 13.34 18.32
N GLY A 30 1.58 13.36 19.61
CA GLY A 30 0.69 14.00 20.58
C GLY A 30 0.82 15.51 20.59
N PRO A 31 -0.04 16.22 21.35
CA PRO A 31 -0.07 17.67 21.40
C PRO A 31 1.23 18.28 22.00
N ASP A 32 2.00 17.50 22.73
CA ASP A 32 3.22 17.95 23.41
C ASP A 32 4.48 17.83 22.54
N ILE A 33 4.35 17.29 21.30
CA ILE A 33 5.49 17.11 20.41
C ILE A 33 5.90 18.47 19.81
N THR A 34 7.15 18.81 20.02
CA THR A 34 7.72 20.07 19.52
C THR A 34 8.00 20.02 18.02
N PRO A 35 8.04 21.16 17.31
CA PRO A 35 8.42 21.21 15.89
C PRO A 35 9.80 20.60 15.60
N ALA A 36 10.74 20.71 16.56
CA ALA A 36 12.09 20.10 16.42
C ALA A 36 12.01 18.58 16.43
N GLN A 37 11.21 18.00 17.33
CA GLN A 37 10.97 16.55 17.38
C GLN A 37 10.27 16.05 16.14
N LEU A 38 9.26 16.79 15.63
CA LEU A 38 8.60 16.47 14.37
C LEU A 38 9.60 16.43 13.20
N ALA A 39 10.50 17.42 13.14
CA ALA A 39 11.52 17.46 12.09
C ALA A 39 12.54 16.32 12.21
N ALA A 40 12.94 15.97 13.44
CA ALA A 40 13.88 14.90 13.75
C ALA A 40 13.23 13.50 13.72
N ARG A 41 11.90 13.40 13.86
CA ARG A 41 11.14 12.14 14.02
C ARG A 41 11.64 11.29 15.19
N ASP A 42 11.90 11.92 16.32
CA ASP A 42 12.52 11.30 17.49
C ASP A 42 11.58 11.13 18.70
N TRP A 43 10.25 11.30 18.51
CA TRP A 43 9.26 11.15 19.59
C TRP A 43 8.79 9.70 19.82
N TRP A 44 9.15 8.76 18.96
CA TRP A 44 8.91 7.33 19.16
C TRP A 44 10.18 6.53 18.88
N GLN A 45 10.23 5.29 19.38
CA GLN A 45 11.35 4.38 19.20
C GLN A 45 10.86 3.03 18.71
N GLY A 46 11.72 2.33 17.97
CA GLY A 46 11.45 1.00 17.44
C GLY A 46 11.77 0.89 15.95
N PRO A 47 11.64 -0.29 15.38
CA PRO A 47 11.84 -0.52 13.95
C PRO A 47 10.66 0.03 13.14
N ASP A 48 10.93 0.40 11.89
CA ASP A 48 9.89 0.63 10.90
C ASP A 48 9.07 -0.64 10.67
N ILE A 49 7.80 -0.47 10.34
CA ILE A 49 6.88 -1.57 10.04
C ILE A 49 6.61 -1.60 8.54
N TYR A 50 6.95 -2.71 7.92
CA TYR A 50 6.59 -3.01 6.53
C TYR A 50 5.35 -3.90 6.53
N LEU A 51 4.21 -3.31 6.18
CA LEU A 51 2.96 -4.04 6.01
C LEU A 51 2.81 -4.41 4.53
N VAL A 52 2.94 -5.70 4.22
CA VAL A 52 2.80 -6.22 2.86
C VAL A 52 1.46 -6.93 2.75
N ILE A 53 0.60 -6.45 1.88
CA ILE A 53 -0.72 -7.02 1.59
C ILE A 53 -0.70 -7.54 0.16
N ASP A 54 -0.66 -8.85 0.04
CA ASP A 54 -0.88 -9.53 -1.22
C ASP A 54 -2.36 -9.86 -1.41
N ASP A 55 -2.82 -9.97 -2.65
CA ASP A 55 -4.24 -10.22 -2.99
C ASP A 55 -5.21 -9.27 -2.24
N ALA A 56 -4.91 -7.97 -2.19
CA ALA A 56 -5.72 -6.97 -1.47
C ALA A 56 -7.18 -6.87 -2.00
N ASP A 57 -7.47 -7.43 -3.17
CA ASP A 57 -8.83 -7.58 -3.70
C ASP A 57 -9.68 -8.57 -2.90
N LEU A 58 -9.09 -9.41 -2.06
CA LEU A 58 -9.79 -10.31 -1.15
C LEU A 58 -10.18 -9.64 0.19
N LEU A 59 -9.66 -8.44 0.46
CA LEU A 59 -9.97 -7.69 1.66
C LEU A 59 -11.05 -6.63 1.38
N SER A 60 -11.97 -6.46 2.31
CA SER A 60 -12.97 -5.39 2.25
C SER A 60 -12.38 -4.05 2.69
N ASP A 61 -12.99 -2.94 2.27
CA ASP A 61 -12.66 -1.59 2.76
C ASP A 61 -12.75 -1.50 4.29
N ILE A 62 -13.68 -2.23 4.91
CA ILE A 62 -13.83 -2.29 6.37
C ILE A 62 -12.59 -2.94 7.01
N ALA A 63 -12.04 -4.00 6.42
CA ALA A 63 -10.84 -4.64 6.93
C ALA A 63 -9.60 -3.73 6.87
N LEU A 64 -9.55 -2.85 5.87
CA LEU A 64 -8.45 -1.89 5.65
C LEU A 64 -8.67 -0.55 6.38
N SER A 65 -9.89 -0.28 6.88
CA SER A 65 -10.24 1.00 7.51
C SER A 65 -9.36 1.40 8.70
N PRO A 66 -8.81 0.49 9.54
CA PRO A 66 -7.92 0.89 10.63
C PRO A 66 -6.65 1.61 10.18
N LEU A 67 -6.28 1.48 8.91
CA LEU A 67 -5.09 2.15 8.36
C LEU A 67 -5.37 3.57 7.86
N LEU A 68 -6.64 3.95 7.65
CA LEU A 68 -7.02 5.21 6.98
C LEU A 68 -6.42 6.45 7.64
N GLU A 69 -6.56 6.57 8.96
CA GLU A 69 -6.05 7.72 9.70
C GLU A 69 -4.52 7.74 9.81
N LEU A 70 -3.88 6.59 9.61
CA LEU A 70 -2.43 6.43 9.68
C LEU A 70 -1.73 6.77 8.37
N LEU A 71 -2.44 6.61 7.23
CA LEU A 71 -1.85 6.79 5.90
C LEU A 71 -1.19 8.16 5.70
N PRO A 72 -1.80 9.31 6.10
CA PRO A 72 -1.17 10.63 5.96
C PRO A 72 0.12 10.77 6.78
N HIS A 73 0.24 10.01 7.86
CA HIS A 73 1.37 10.03 8.81
C HIS A 73 2.36 8.89 8.58
N ALA A 74 2.13 8.04 7.59
CA ALA A 74 2.88 6.79 7.39
C ALA A 74 4.39 6.97 7.48
N ARG A 75 4.94 7.99 6.81
CA ARG A 75 6.37 8.30 6.84
C ARG A 75 6.87 8.65 8.25
N ASP A 76 6.08 9.38 9.01
CA ASP A 76 6.51 9.94 10.30
C ASP A 76 6.42 8.91 11.42
N ILE A 77 5.52 7.94 11.29
CA ILE A 77 5.32 6.83 12.25
C ILE A 77 6.06 5.54 11.85
N GLY A 78 6.84 5.58 10.76
CA GLY A 78 7.61 4.43 10.29
C GLY A 78 6.76 3.32 9.67
N LEU A 79 5.64 3.67 9.00
CA LEU A 79 4.85 2.73 8.22
C LEU A 79 5.28 2.72 6.75
N HIS A 80 5.61 1.55 6.25
CA HIS A 80 5.81 1.27 4.83
C HIS A 80 4.73 0.29 4.36
N LEU A 81 3.87 0.75 3.46
CA LEU A 81 2.76 -0.06 2.95
C LEU A 81 3.06 -0.52 1.52
N VAL A 82 3.03 -1.82 1.32
CA VAL A 82 3.18 -2.47 0.01
C VAL A 82 1.90 -3.25 -0.28
N ILE A 83 1.22 -2.92 -1.37
CA ILE A 83 -0.05 -3.55 -1.74
C ILE A 83 0.08 -4.15 -3.12
N ALA A 84 -0.25 -5.43 -3.25
CA ALA A 84 -0.49 -6.08 -4.53
C ALA A 84 -1.97 -6.49 -4.63
N ARG A 85 -2.52 -6.37 -5.82
CA ARG A 85 -3.88 -6.80 -6.12
C ARG A 85 -4.05 -7.09 -7.60
N LYS A 86 -5.09 -7.85 -7.93
CA LYS A 86 -5.50 -8.04 -9.32
C LYS A 86 -5.97 -6.73 -9.93
N SER A 87 -5.67 -6.52 -11.21
CA SER A 87 -6.10 -5.33 -11.96
C SER A 87 -7.61 -5.31 -12.19
N GLY A 88 -8.25 -6.48 -12.34
CA GLY A 88 -9.69 -6.58 -12.54
C GLY A 88 -10.48 -5.97 -11.37
N GLY A 89 -11.42 -5.07 -11.70
CA GLY A 89 -12.24 -4.35 -10.72
C GLY A 89 -11.54 -3.21 -9.96
N ILE A 90 -10.31 -2.86 -10.33
CA ILE A 90 -9.59 -1.75 -9.68
C ILE A 90 -10.32 -0.42 -9.90
N GLY A 91 -10.88 -0.19 -11.09
CA GLY A 91 -11.65 1.02 -11.37
C GLY A 91 -12.76 1.27 -10.35
N ARG A 92 -13.47 0.21 -9.94
CA ARG A 92 -14.49 0.29 -8.89
C ARG A 92 -13.88 0.48 -7.49
N ALA A 93 -12.80 -0.24 -7.18
CA ALA A 93 -12.15 -0.16 -5.88
C ALA A 93 -11.58 1.24 -5.58
N LEU A 94 -11.19 2.01 -6.61
CA LEU A 94 -10.70 3.38 -6.46
C LEU A 94 -11.76 4.37 -5.93
N PHE A 95 -13.04 3.99 -5.94
CA PHE A 95 -14.11 4.77 -5.28
C PHE A 95 -14.30 4.40 -3.81
N GLY A 96 -13.69 3.32 -3.33
CA GLY A 96 -13.66 2.97 -1.92
C GLY A 96 -12.79 3.93 -1.11
N GLN A 97 -13.06 4.03 0.20
CA GLN A 97 -12.38 4.99 1.07
C GLN A 97 -10.87 4.72 1.13
N PHE A 98 -10.48 3.46 1.29
CA PHE A 98 -9.08 3.11 1.45
C PHE A 98 -8.25 3.41 0.20
N PHE A 99 -8.65 2.91 -0.97
CA PHE A 99 -7.91 3.14 -2.21
C PHE A 99 -7.99 4.58 -2.69
N SER A 100 -9.06 5.32 -2.36
CA SER A 100 -9.11 6.77 -2.59
C SER A 100 -8.06 7.51 -1.76
N ALA A 101 -7.94 7.19 -0.47
CA ALA A 101 -6.91 7.77 0.40
C ALA A 101 -5.49 7.42 -0.07
N VAL A 102 -5.25 6.16 -0.47
CA VAL A 102 -3.96 5.74 -1.05
C VAL A 102 -3.65 6.53 -2.32
N ARG A 103 -4.62 6.72 -3.22
CA ARG A 103 -4.45 7.49 -4.45
C ARG A 103 -4.03 8.94 -4.16
N ASP A 104 -4.66 9.56 -3.17
CA ASP A 104 -4.40 10.96 -2.83
C ASP A 104 -2.98 11.18 -2.28
N LEU A 105 -2.35 10.14 -1.75
CA LEU A 105 -0.94 10.14 -1.34
C LEU A 105 0.05 9.97 -2.50
N GLN A 106 -0.43 9.75 -3.71
CA GLN A 106 0.40 9.58 -4.91
C GLN A 106 1.53 8.55 -4.73
N PRO A 107 1.21 7.29 -4.41
CA PRO A 107 2.21 6.25 -4.18
C PRO A 107 3.02 5.94 -5.43
N ALA A 108 4.11 5.21 -5.25
CA ALA A 108 4.72 4.50 -6.36
C ALA A 108 3.76 3.39 -6.83
N LEU A 109 3.56 3.26 -8.13
CA LEU A 109 2.69 2.27 -8.74
C LEU A 109 3.43 1.50 -9.83
N LEU A 110 3.29 0.20 -9.83
CA LEU A 110 3.65 -0.68 -10.93
C LEU A 110 2.37 -1.36 -11.45
N LEU A 111 1.97 -1.01 -12.66
CA LEU A 111 0.78 -1.56 -13.32
C LEU A 111 1.21 -2.55 -14.40
N PHE A 112 1.01 -3.83 -14.14
CA PHE A 112 1.25 -4.91 -15.09
C PHE A 112 0.14 -5.01 -16.14
N ASP A 113 -0.20 -6.22 -16.56
CA ASP A 113 -1.29 -6.46 -17.50
C ASP A 113 -2.63 -6.01 -16.91
N ALA A 114 -3.37 -5.18 -17.65
CA ALA A 114 -4.67 -4.69 -17.22
C ALA A 114 -5.54 -4.34 -18.42
N ASP A 115 -6.86 -4.59 -18.27
CA ASP A 115 -7.85 -4.24 -19.27
C ASP A 115 -8.05 -2.73 -19.37
N ARG A 116 -8.24 -2.23 -20.58
CA ARG A 116 -8.52 -0.80 -20.83
C ARG A 116 -9.83 -0.33 -20.22
N ASP A 117 -10.78 -1.25 -20.04
CA ASP A 117 -12.11 -0.96 -19.48
C ASP A 117 -12.06 -0.62 -17.97
N GLU A 118 -10.94 -0.89 -17.30
CA GLU A 118 -10.74 -0.48 -15.90
C GLU A 118 -10.58 1.04 -15.73
N GLY A 119 -10.44 1.79 -16.82
CA GLY A 119 -10.24 3.24 -16.78
C GLY A 119 -8.82 3.62 -16.39
N THR A 120 -8.63 4.87 -15.99
CA THR A 120 -7.32 5.36 -15.56
C THR A 120 -7.02 4.94 -14.13
N ILE A 121 -5.89 4.26 -13.90
CA ILE A 121 -5.43 3.78 -12.60
C ILE A 121 -4.27 4.65 -12.13
N PHE A 122 -4.47 5.48 -11.10
CA PHE A 122 -3.45 6.41 -10.56
C PHE A 122 -2.71 7.22 -11.65
N GLY A 123 -3.43 7.64 -12.68
CA GLY A 123 -2.85 8.41 -13.80
C GLY A 123 -2.30 7.57 -14.95
N LEU A 124 -2.15 6.25 -14.79
CA LEU A 124 -1.72 5.34 -15.85
C LEU A 124 -2.93 4.82 -16.63
N LYS A 125 -2.78 4.69 -17.95
CA LYS A 125 -3.77 4.06 -18.83
C LYS A 125 -3.46 2.57 -18.94
N PRO A 126 -4.36 1.68 -18.49
CA PRO A 126 -4.17 0.24 -18.62
C PRO A 126 -3.98 -0.19 -20.07
N CYS A 127 -3.14 -1.19 -20.26
CA CYS A 127 -3.00 -1.89 -21.54
C CYS A 127 -2.47 -3.30 -21.29
N HIS A 128 -2.69 -4.18 -22.24
CA HIS A 128 -2.12 -5.52 -22.19
C HIS A 128 -0.60 -5.48 -22.27
N GLN A 129 0.02 -6.22 -21.37
CA GLN A 129 1.48 -6.34 -21.24
C GLN A 129 1.89 -7.81 -21.20
N PRO A 130 3.03 -8.17 -21.77
CA PRO A 130 3.59 -9.52 -21.59
C PRO A 130 4.01 -9.75 -20.12
N PRO A 131 4.16 -11.00 -19.70
CA PRO A 131 4.56 -11.34 -18.34
C PRO A 131 5.80 -10.57 -17.86
N GLY A 132 5.72 -10.05 -16.64
CA GLY A 132 6.79 -9.28 -16.02
C GLY A 132 6.95 -7.85 -16.52
N ARG A 133 6.22 -7.43 -17.57
CA ARG A 133 6.26 -6.06 -18.06
C ARG A 133 5.11 -5.24 -17.49
N GLY A 134 5.40 -4.00 -17.13
CA GLY A 134 4.40 -3.07 -16.61
C GLY A 134 4.79 -1.63 -16.84
N GLN A 135 3.84 -0.74 -16.66
CA GLN A 135 4.04 0.70 -16.57
C GLN A 135 4.28 1.06 -15.12
N TRP A 136 5.17 2.00 -14.86
CA TRP A 136 5.35 2.45 -13.50
C TRP A 136 5.33 3.96 -13.39
N SER A 137 4.88 4.43 -12.23
CA SER A 137 4.84 5.84 -11.89
C SER A 137 5.27 6.07 -10.45
N ILE A 138 5.80 7.26 -10.19
CA ILE A 138 6.10 7.75 -8.85
C ILE A 138 5.49 9.13 -8.72
N ARG A 139 4.73 9.36 -7.66
CA ARG A 139 4.08 10.65 -7.38
C ARG A 139 3.25 11.18 -8.56
N GLY A 140 2.57 10.27 -9.25
CA GLY A 140 1.76 10.60 -10.43
C GLY A 140 2.54 10.86 -11.72
N GLU A 141 3.89 10.85 -11.69
CA GLU A 141 4.72 10.95 -12.87
C GLU A 141 4.93 9.57 -13.50
N ASN A 142 4.55 9.43 -14.78
CA ASN A 142 4.79 8.21 -15.53
C ASN A 142 6.26 8.13 -15.93
N LEU A 143 6.96 7.13 -15.42
CA LEU A 143 8.38 6.90 -15.69
C LEU A 143 8.63 5.90 -16.83
N GLY A 144 7.56 5.45 -17.50
CA GLY A 144 7.64 4.56 -18.66
C GLY A 144 7.40 3.10 -18.31
N VAL A 145 8.10 2.21 -18.98
CA VAL A 145 7.93 0.76 -18.89
C VAL A 145 9.02 0.15 -18.02
N ALA A 146 8.61 -0.71 -17.11
CA ALA A 146 9.51 -1.55 -16.31
C ALA A 146 9.37 -3.02 -16.74
N GLN A 147 10.47 -3.76 -16.71
CA GLN A 147 10.49 -5.20 -16.92
C GLN A 147 11.03 -5.89 -15.68
N ALA A 148 10.17 -6.63 -14.99
CA ALA A 148 10.59 -7.51 -13.92
C ALA A 148 11.18 -8.80 -14.50
N VAL A 149 12.13 -9.40 -13.79
CA VAL A 149 12.64 -10.73 -14.15
C VAL A 149 11.51 -11.74 -13.93
N TYR A 150 11.17 -12.46 -14.98
CA TYR A 150 10.22 -13.57 -14.90
C TYR A 150 11.01 -14.87 -14.89
N LEU A 151 10.91 -15.62 -13.82
CA LEU A 151 11.42 -16.99 -13.74
C LEU A 151 10.23 -17.93 -13.98
N GLU A 152 10.30 -18.74 -15.05
CA GLU A 152 9.35 -19.83 -15.21
C GLU A 152 9.48 -20.75 -13.99
N GLY A 153 8.42 -20.88 -13.21
CA GLY A 153 8.40 -21.79 -12.08
C GLY A 153 8.62 -23.21 -12.56
N GLU A 154 9.52 -23.94 -11.90
CA GLU A 154 9.59 -25.39 -12.04
C GLU A 154 8.19 -25.96 -11.72
N LYS A 155 7.64 -26.73 -12.67
CA LYS A 155 6.32 -27.39 -12.53
C LYS A 155 6.44 -28.57 -11.57
#